data_1d9fd85719776dc79d4a96aaf3d42d8d
#
_entry.id   1d9fd85719776dc79d4a96aaf3d42d8d
#
_cell.length_a   1.000
_cell.length_b   1.000
_cell.length_c   1.000
_cell.angle_alpha   90.00
_cell.angle_beta   90.00
_cell.angle_gamma   90.00
#
_symmetry.space_group_name_H-M   'P 1'
#
loop_
_entity.id
_entity.type
_entity.pdbx_description
1 polymer ?
#
loop_
_entity_poly.entity_id
_entity_poly.type
_entity_poly.pdbx_seq_one_letter_code
_entity_poly.pdbx_strand_id
1 'polypeptide(L)'
;MDFETLSSWADEELKSLVKILPADVQAAAKKVVISLEEQPGQGSDDDTLEGDELGLFEGPCALDEDGDGEVPRIRLFLMNLWEWTGEEEHDYRDEVGTTFLHELGHYLGWDEDEVADRGLEHGFFI
;
A
#
# COMPACT_ATOMS: atom_id res chain seq x y z
N MET A 1 1.17 12.14 -17.10
CA MET A 1 2.24 11.29 -16.49
C MET A 1 2.02 9.85 -16.86
N ASP A 2 3.05 9.16 -17.30
CA ASP A 2 2.89 7.77 -17.71
C ASP A 2 3.01 6.81 -16.51
N PHE A 3 2.40 5.66 -16.66
CA PHE A 3 2.37 4.65 -15.61
C PHE A 3 3.77 4.10 -15.31
N GLU A 4 4.60 3.98 -16.32
CA GLU A 4 5.96 3.46 -16.15
C GLU A 4 6.79 4.34 -15.21
N THR A 5 6.69 5.66 -15.36
CA THR A 5 7.39 6.60 -14.48
C THR A 5 6.83 6.52 -13.05
N LEU A 6 5.51 6.48 -12.91
CA LEU A 6 4.89 6.37 -11.60
C LEU A 6 5.28 5.06 -10.91
N SER A 7 5.35 3.96 -11.66
CA SER A 7 5.78 2.66 -11.12
C SER A 7 7.23 2.71 -10.66
N SER A 8 8.11 3.35 -11.41
CA SER A 8 9.51 3.48 -11.05
C SER A 8 9.68 4.25 -9.74
N TRP A 9 8.99 5.39 -9.61
CA TRP A 9 9.04 6.20 -8.39
C TRP A 9 8.48 5.43 -7.20
N ALA A 10 7.35 4.73 -7.38
CA ALA A 10 6.74 3.95 -6.32
C ALA A 10 7.67 2.82 -5.86
N ASP A 11 8.29 2.11 -6.79
CA ASP A 11 9.20 1.03 -6.49
C ASP A 11 10.40 1.53 -5.67
N GLU A 12 10.97 2.66 -6.05
CA GLU A 12 12.07 3.27 -5.32
C GLU A 12 11.67 3.62 -3.89
N GLU A 13 10.50 4.24 -3.72
CA GLU A 13 10.02 4.63 -2.40
C GLU A 13 9.74 3.42 -1.51
N LEU A 14 9.12 2.38 -2.06
CA LEU A 14 8.81 1.18 -1.29
C LEU A 14 10.08 0.45 -0.86
N LYS A 15 11.07 0.37 -1.72
CA LYS A 15 12.35 -0.26 -1.36
C LYS A 15 13.07 0.51 -0.25
N SER A 16 13.09 1.84 -0.35
CA SER A 16 13.70 2.68 0.67
C SER A 16 12.95 2.57 2.00
N LEU A 17 11.63 2.56 1.93
CA LEU A 17 10.78 2.49 3.11
C LEU A 17 10.97 1.17 3.87
N VAL A 18 10.94 0.04 3.16
CA VAL A 18 11.05 -1.27 3.79
C VAL A 18 12.35 -1.38 4.58
N LYS A 19 13.42 -0.77 4.11
CA LYS A 19 14.73 -0.82 4.79
C LYS A 19 14.74 -0.17 6.16
N ILE A 20 13.87 0.81 6.41
CA ILE A 20 13.83 1.54 7.67
C ILE A 20 12.74 1.06 8.62
N LEU A 21 11.95 0.07 8.21
CA LEU A 21 10.88 -0.45 9.06
C LEU A 21 11.44 -1.30 10.20
N PRO A 22 10.72 -1.35 11.35
CA PRO A 22 11.07 -2.30 12.41
C PRO A 22 11.12 -3.73 11.87
N ALA A 23 11.94 -4.57 12.49
CA ALA A 23 12.20 -5.92 11.97
C ALA A 23 10.93 -6.76 11.78
N ASP A 24 9.98 -6.68 12.72
CA ASP A 24 8.71 -7.42 12.63
C ASP A 24 7.84 -6.93 11.47
N VAL A 25 7.79 -5.62 11.26
CA VAL A 25 7.03 -5.02 10.17
C VAL A 25 7.70 -5.32 8.83
N GLN A 26 9.03 -5.27 8.79
CA GLN A 26 9.79 -5.60 7.59
C GLN A 26 9.55 -7.06 7.18
N ALA A 27 9.53 -7.97 8.13
CA ALA A 27 9.25 -9.37 7.85
C ALA A 27 7.84 -9.56 7.29
N ALA A 28 6.86 -8.83 7.82
CA ALA A 28 5.49 -8.87 7.31
C ALA A 28 5.42 -8.34 5.88
N ALA A 29 6.11 -7.24 5.59
CA ALA A 29 6.11 -6.65 4.25
C ALA A 29 6.63 -7.63 3.20
N LYS A 30 7.55 -8.50 3.56
CA LYS A 30 8.11 -9.49 2.64
C LYS A 30 7.14 -10.63 2.32
N LYS A 31 6.10 -10.82 3.12
CA LYS A 31 5.11 -11.88 2.92
C LYS A 31 3.94 -11.43 2.05
N VAL A 32 3.84 -10.15 1.75
CA VAL A 32 2.72 -9.57 1.00
C VAL A 32 3.18 -9.31 -0.42
N VAL A 33 2.34 -9.65 -1.40
CA VAL A 33 2.58 -9.29 -2.80
C VAL A 33 2.14 -7.83 -2.99
N ILE A 34 3.02 -7.03 -3.57
CA ILE A 34 2.70 -5.63 -3.87
C ILE A 34 2.40 -5.52 -5.36
N SER A 35 1.20 -5.03 -5.69
CA SER A 35 0.75 -4.86 -7.07
C SER A 35 0.62 -3.38 -7.37
N LEU A 36 1.39 -2.89 -8.34
CA LEU A 36 1.33 -1.49 -8.77
C LEU A 36 0.42 -1.44 -10.00
N GLU A 37 -0.70 -0.73 -9.87
CA GLU A 37 -1.75 -0.67 -10.89
C GLU A 37 -2.07 0.78 -11.23
N GLU A 38 -2.64 1.01 -12.41
CA GLU A 38 -3.03 2.36 -12.78
C GLU A 38 -4.23 2.85 -11.98
N GLN A 39 -5.32 2.10 -12.06
CA GLN A 39 -6.60 2.42 -11.41
C GLN A 39 -7.32 1.11 -11.14
N PRO A 40 -8.33 1.11 -10.24
CA PRO A 40 -9.16 -0.08 -10.08
C PRO A 40 -9.77 -0.47 -11.42
N GLY A 41 -9.67 -1.76 -11.76
CA GLY A 41 -10.17 -2.27 -13.02
C GLY A 41 -11.69 -2.43 -13.03
N GLN A 42 -12.23 -2.68 -14.22
CA GLN A 42 -13.65 -2.92 -14.45
C GLN A 42 -13.89 -4.43 -14.49
N GLY A 43 -13.69 -5.09 -13.36
CA GLY A 43 -13.90 -6.53 -13.26
C GLY A 43 -14.91 -6.84 -12.18
N SER A 44 -15.35 -8.11 -12.10
CA SER A 44 -16.31 -8.51 -11.08
C SER A 44 -15.77 -8.28 -9.67
N ASP A 45 -14.48 -8.44 -9.46
CA ASP A 45 -13.86 -8.25 -8.16
C ASP A 45 -13.73 -6.77 -7.79
N ASP A 46 -13.68 -5.89 -8.79
CA ASP A 46 -13.53 -4.45 -8.58
C ASP A 46 -14.86 -3.69 -8.63
N ASP A 47 -15.97 -4.38 -8.85
CA ASP A 47 -17.29 -3.74 -8.95
C ASP A 47 -17.71 -3.03 -7.67
N THR A 48 -17.17 -3.45 -6.52
CA THR A 48 -17.48 -2.82 -5.23
C THR A 48 -16.60 -1.60 -4.95
N LEU A 49 -15.60 -1.35 -5.78
CA LEU A 49 -14.71 -0.20 -5.63
C LEU A 49 -15.31 1.02 -6.33
N GLU A 50 -15.10 2.18 -5.74
CA GLU A 50 -15.63 3.43 -6.29
C GLU A 50 -14.79 3.97 -7.44
N GLY A 51 -13.54 3.55 -7.56
CA GLY A 51 -12.64 3.95 -8.64
C GLY A 51 -11.63 5.01 -8.23
N ASP A 52 -11.79 5.61 -7.06
CA ASP A 52 -10.89 6.66 -6.55
C ASP A 52 -10.01 6.18 -5.40
N GLU A 53 -10.04 4.91 -5.08
CA GLU A 53 -9.22 4.36 -4.01
C GLU A 53 -7.73 4.55 -4.31
N LEU A 54 -6.95 4.81 -3.25
CA LEU A 54 -5.50 4.97 -3.37
C LEU A 54 -4.79 3.62 -3.25
N GLY A 55 -5.34 2.73 -2.45
CA GLY A 55 -4.80 1.39 -2.27
C GLY A 55 -5.84 0.46 -1.69
N LEU A 56 -5.51 -0.84 -1.69
CA LEU A 56 -6.42 -1.87 -1.19
C LEU A 56 -5.61 -3.08 -0.73
N PHE A 57 -5.96 -3.62 0.43
CA PHE A 57 -5.44 -4.89 0.89
C PHE A 57 -6.44 -6.00 0.54
N GLU A 58 -5.93 -7.10 -0.02
CA GLU A 58 -6.73 -8.26 -0.37
C GLU A 58 -6.07 -9.53 0.17
N GLY A 59 -6.90 -10.53 0.49
CA GLY A 59 -6.42 -11.82 0.94
C GLY A 59 -6.43 -11.95 2.45
N PRO A 60 -5.84 -13.05 2.97
CA PRO A 60 -5.85 -13.30 4.40
C PRO A 60 -4.92 -12.35 5.16
N CYS A 61 -5.32 -11.94 6.35
CA CYS A 61 -4.43 -11.16 7.21
C CYS A 61 -3.42 -12.08 7.92
N ALA A 62 -2.43 -11.48 8.58
CA ALA A 62 -1.36 -12.22 9.23
C ALA A 62 -1.86 -13.16 10.32
N LEU A 63 -3.03 -12.89 10.89
CA LEU A 63 -3.62 -13.70 11.95
C LEU A 63 -4.43 -14.89 11.42
N ASP A 64 -4.69 -14.94 10.11
CA ASP A 64 -5.44 -16.02 9.48
C ASP A 64 -4.49 -17.17 9.11
N GLU A 65 -4.42 -18.17 9.96
CA GLU A 65 -3.52 -19.30 9.73
C GLU A 65 -3.97 -20.20 8.58
N ASP A 66 -5.26 -20.19 8.27
CA ASP A 66 -5.88 -21.08 7.27
C ASP A 66 -6.34 -20.32 6.03
N GLY A 67 -5.50 -19.49 5.47
CA GLY A 67 -5.86 -18.64 4.34
C GLY A 67 -6.14 -19.35 3.00
N ASP A 68 -6.59 -20.58 3.00
CA ASP A 68 -7.01 -21.35 1.82
C ASP A 68 -6.05 -21.29 0.63
N GLY A 69 -4.76 -21.06 0.90
CA GLY A 69 -3.75 -20.93 -0.14
C GLY A 69 -3.72 -19.58 -0.83
N GLU A 70 -4.55 -18.65 -0.41
CA GLU A 70 -4.51 -17.30 -0.96
C GLU A 70 -3.30 -16.55 -0.43
N VAL A 71 -2.73 -15.70 -1.29
CA VAL A 71 -1.56 -14.88 -0.94
C VAL A 71 -2.04 -13.47 -0.61
N PRO A 72 -1.64 -12.89 0.54
CA PRO A 72 -2.00 -11.50 0.85
C PRO A 72 -1.39 -10.55 -0.19
N ARG A 73 -2.15 -9.56 -0.59
CA ARG A 73 -1.76 -8.63 -1.63
C ARG A 73 -2.15 -7.21 -1.25
N ILE A 74 -1.23 -6.28 -1.49
CA ILE A 74 -1.52 -4.85 -1.40
C ILE A 74 -1.50 -4.30 -2.81
N ARG A 75 -2.62 -3.70 -3.23
CA ARG A 75 -2.75 -3.04 -4.53
C ARG A 75 -2.61 -1.54 -4.33
N LEU A 76 -1.78 -0.90 -5.12
CA LEU A 76 -1.61 0.55 -5.09
C LEU A 76 -2.02 1.10 -6.45
N PHE A 77 -2.94 2.06 -6.45
CA PHE A 77 -3.51 2.64 -7.66
C PHE A 77 -2.78 3.95 -7.97
N LEU A 78 -1.74 3.85 -8.78
CA LEU A 78 -0.75 4.92 -8.92
C LEU A 78 -1.30 6.18 -9.58
N MET A 79 -2.21 6.04 -10.55
CA MET A 79 -2.81 7.21 -11.17
C MET A 79 -3.69 7.97 -10.19
N ASN A 80 -4.43 7.23 -9.34
CA ASN A 80 -5.25 7.85 -8.31
C ASN A 80 -4.38 8.57 -7.28
N LEU A 81 -3.25 7.95 -6.89
CA LEU A 81 -2.30 8.59 -5.98
C LEU A 81 -1.72 9.87 -6.58
N TRP A 82 -1.38 9.82 -7.88
CA TRP A 82 -0.84 10.99 -8.58
C TRP A 82 -1.82 12.15 -8.59
N GLU A 83 -3.08 11.85 -8.95
CA GLU A 83 -4.13 12.87 -8.98
C GLU A 83 -4.46 13.40 -7.58
N TRP A 84 -4.53 12.50 -6.59
CA TRP A 84 -4.82 12.86 -5.22
C TRP A 84 -3.81 13.86 -4.65
N THR A 85 -2.55 13.70 -5.03
CA THR A 85 -1.45 14.53 -4.50
C THR A 85 -1.20 15.78 -5.33
N GLY A 86 -2.09 16.10 -6.27
CA GLY A 86 -1.99 17.32 -7.08
C GLY A 86 -0.94 17.24 -8.15
N GLU A 87 -0.58 16.04 -8.57
CA GLU A 87 0.41 15.80 -9.64
C GLU A 87 1.78 16.37 -9.29
N GLU A 88 2.19 16.16 -8.04
CA GLU A 88 3.46 16.65 -7.53
C GLU A 88 4.30 15.46 -7.04
N GLU A 89 5.54 15.33 -7.57
CA GLU A 89 6.38 14.16 -7.34
C GLU A 89 6.66 13.88 -5.87
N HIS A 90 7.05 14.89 -5.12
CA HIS A 90 7.40 14.70 -3.70
C HIS A 90 6.20 14.21 -2.90
N ASP A 91 5.04 14.84 -3.07
CA ASP A 91 3.82 14.47 -2.38
C ASP A 91 3.33 13.08 -2.81
N TYR A 92 3.48 12.78 -4.10
CA TYR A 92 3.14 11.46 -4.63
C TYR A 92 3.99 10.37 -3.96
N ARG A 93 5.30 10.57 -3.89
CA ARG A 93 6.21 9.59 -3.29
C ARG A 93 5.89 9.38 -1.81
N ASP A 94 5.61 10.45 -1.07
CA ASP A 94 5.22 10.36 0.34
C ASP A 94 3.94 9.58 0.51
N GLU A 95 2.95 9.84 -0.34
CA GLU A 95 1.65 9.17 -0.23
C GLU A 95 1.70 7.70 -0.62
N VAL A 96 2.57 7.33 -1.55
CA VAL A 96 2.80 5.92 -1.88
C VAL A 96 3.22 5.16 -0.62
N GLY A 97 4.18 5.69 0.12
CA GLY A 97 4.65 5.08 1.36
C GLY A 97 3.57 5.04 2.42
N THR A 98 2.84 6.14 2.60
CA THR A 98 1.76 6.23 3.59
C THR A 98 0.65 5.23 3.29
N THR A 99 0.22 5.16 2.03
CA THR A 99 -0.84 4.24 1.61
C THR A 99 -0.40 2.79 1.79
N PHE A 100 0.84 2.48 1.40
CA PHE A 100 1.38 1.13 1.58
C PHE A 100 1.35 0.73 3.06
N LEU A 101 1.81 1.59 3.96
CA LEU A 101 1.84 1.28 5.38
C LEU A 101 0.45 1.12 5.97
N HIS A 102 -0.50 1.92 5.51
CA HIS A 102 -1.88 1.81 5.94
C HIS A 102 -2.43 0.42 5.58
N GLU A 103 -2.20 -0.04 4.36
CA GLU A 103 -2.66 -1.35 3.93
C GLU A 103 -1.88 -2.48 4.58
N LEU A 104 -0.59 -2.29 4.83
CA LEU A 104 0.20 -3.26 5.56
C LEU A 104 -0.31 -3.42 7.00
N GLY A 105 -0.77 -2.31 7.60
CA GLY A 105 -1.41 -2.35 8.90
C GLY A 105 -2.66 -3.22 8.89
N HIS A 106 -3.45 -3.17 7.84
CA HIS A 106 -4.61 -4.05 7.68
C HIS A 106 -4.18 -5.53 7.61
N TYR A 107 -3.11 -5.82 6.88
CA TYR A 107 -2.57 -7.17 6.84
C TYR A 107 -2.19 -7.65 8.24
N LEU A 108 -1.58 -6.78 9.04
CA LEU A 108 -1.15 -7.10 10.39
C LEU A 108 -2.32 -7.17 11.39
N GLY A 109 -3.53 -6.79 10.95
CA GLY A 109 -4.70 -6.79 11.81
C GLY A 109 -4.76 -5.59 12.75
N TRP A 110 -3.99 -4.54 12.47
CA TRP A 110 -3.97 -3.33 13.30
C TRP A 110 -5.08 -2.38 12.89
N ASP A 111 -5.68 -1.71 13.89
CA ASP A 111 -6.61 -0.63 13.63
C ASP A 111 -5.85 0.70 13.50
N GLU A 112 -6.59 1.77 13.26
CA GLU A 112 -5.98 3.10 13.07
C GLU A 112 -5.17 3.54 14.29
N ASP A 113 -5.65 3.23 15.50
CA ASP A 113 -4.94 3.60 16.72
C ASP A 113 -3.62 2.85 16.85
N GLU A 114 -3.61 1.57 16.51
CA GLU A 114 -2.40 0.75 16.55
C GLU A 114 -1.37 1.22 15.53
N VAL A 115 -1.83 1.59 14.33
CA VAL A 115 -0.95 2.14 13.29
C VAL A 115 -0.29 3.42 13.78
N ALA A 116 -1.06 4.31 14.39
CA ALA A 116 -0.54 5.57 14.94
C ALA A 116 0.43 5.33 16.09
N ASP A 117 0.09 4.41 17.01
CA ASP A 117 0.94 4.07 18.16
C ASP A 117 2.30 3.52 17.73
N ARG A 118 2.34 2.84 16.58
CA ARG A 118 3.58 2.29 16.03
C ARG A 118 4.35 3.29 15.18
N GLY A 119 3.84 4.51 15.02
CA GLY A 119 4.48 5.54 14.22
C GLY A 119 4.44 5.27 12.73
N LEU A 120 3.48 4.49 12.26
CA LEU A 120 3.36 4.11 10.86
C LEU A 120 2.33 4.95 10.11
N GLU A 121 2.02 6.12 10.63
CA GLU A 121 1.15 7.05 9.94
C GLU A 121 1.97 8.07 9.14
N HIS A 122 1.29 8.93 8.40
CA HIS A 122 1.93 9.86 7.47
C HIS A 122 3.10 10.65 8.07
N GLY A 123 2.98 11.14 9.27
CA GLY A 123 4.04 11.94 9.90
C GLY A 123 5.33 11.18 10.20
N PHE A 124 5.31 9.87 10.13
CA PHE A 124 6.45 9.03 10.49
C PHE A 124 7.65 9.25 9.57
N PHE A 125 7.42 9.60 8.32
CA PHE A 125 8.47 9.71 7.30
C PHE A 125 8.93 11.12 7.00
N ILE A 126 8.43 12.07 7.72
CA ILE A 126 8.77 13.48 7.48
C ILE A 126 9.92 13.90 8.38
#